data_11f8ac048f871cc42274301825be3948
#
_entry.id   11f8ac048f871cc42274301825be3948
#
_cell.length_a   1.000
_cell.length_b   1.000
_cell.length_c   1.000
_cell.angle_alpha   90.00
_cell.angle_beta   90.00
_cell.angle_gamma   90.00
#
_symmetry.space_group_name_H-M   'P 1'
#
loop_
_entity.id
_entity.type
_entity.pdbx_description
1 polymer ?
#
loop_
_entity_poly.entity_id
_entity_poly.type
_entity_poly.pdbx_seq_one_letter_code
_entity_poly.pdbx_strand_id
1 'polypeptide(L)'
;MNLAIVGGGTRCLYLISFIEKHTFQMIAPNVRAVADTNPQAVGFLKARDLGLFVTADYNDFFEMDDIDLIIELTGNLDIYNDILVKKKKNVRAIAHTTAILFWEIARIAEKENMPV
;
A
#
# COMPACT_ATOMS: atom_id res chain seq x y z
N MET A 1 -9.40 6.20 -5.55
CA MET A 1 -8.39 5.23 -5.98
C MET A 1 -8.20 4.19 -4.89
N ASN A 2 -8.48 2.95 -5.19
CA ASN A 2 -8.46 1.86 -4.21
C ASN A 2 -7.09 1.17 -4.21
N LEU A 3 -6.51 1.06 -3.04
CA LEU A 3 -5.15 0.54 -2.82
C LEU A 3 -5.20 -0.82 -2.13
N ALA A 4 -4.33 -1.73 -2.58
CA ALA A 4 -4.02 -2.96 -1.87
C ALA A 4 -2.53 -2.96 -1.55
N ILE A 5 -2.17 -3.31 -0.32
CA ILE A 5 -0.80 -3.23 0.18
C ILE A 5 -0.29 -4.64 0.47
N VAL A 6 0.83 -5.01 -0.13
CA VAL A 6 1.53 -6.26 0.16
C VAL A 6 2.71 -5.93 1.08
N GLY A 7 2.65 -6.40 2.31
CA GLY A 7 3.58 -6.06 3.37
C GLY A 7 2.95 -5.13 4.40
N GLY A 8 2.50 -5.71 5.51
CA GLY A 8 1.74 -5.03 6.56
C GLY A 8 2.58 -4.50 7.72
N GLY A 9 3.84 -4.14 7.48
CA GLY A 9 4.74 -3.65 8.52
C GLY A 9 4.59 -2.16 8.81
N THR A 10 5.69 -1.56 9.29
CA THR A 10 5.73 -0.17 9.74
C THR A 10 5.38 0.83 8.63
N ARG A 11 5.87 0.60 7.41
CA ARG A 11 5.56 1.50 6.29
C ARG A 11 4.08 1.45 5.91
N CYS A 12 3.48 0.27 5.98
CA CYS A 12 2.04 0.12 5.79
C CYS A 12 1.27 0.92 6.84
N LEU A 13 1.66 0.82 8.11
CA LEU A 13 1.05 1.58 9.20
C LEU A 13 1.13 3.08 8.93
N TYR A 14 2.31 3.57 8.52
CA TYR A 14 2.49 5.00 8.25
C TYR A 14 1.65 5.46 7.06
N LEU A 15 1.57 4.67 6.00
CA LEU A 15 0.76 5.00 4.83
C LEU A 15 -0.72 5.10 5.19
N ILE A 16 -1.25 4.11 5.91
CA ILE A 16 -2.64 4.13 6.36
C ILE A 16 -2.91 5.35 7.24
N SER A 17 -2.03 5.60 8.22
CA SER A 17 -2.18 6.72 9.14
C SER A 17 -2.09 8.06 8.43
N PHE A 18 -1.21 8.19 7.45
CA PHE A 18 -1.07 9.40 6.64
C PHE A 18 -2.35 9.68 5.85
N ILE A 19 -2.89 8.66 5.22
CA ILE A 19 -4.14 8.78 4.45
C ILE A 19 -5.30 9.19 5.36
N GLU A 20 -5.37 8.64 6.57
CA GLU A 20 -6.42 9.00 7.53
C GLU A 20 -6.35 10.47 7.97
N LYS A 21 -5.14 11.01 8.08
CA LYS A 21 -4.93 12.36 8.65
C LYS A 21 -5.00 13.49 7.65
N HIS A 22 -4.88 13.20 6.36
CA HIS A 22 -4.71 14.24 5.35
C HIS A 22 -5.82 14.21 4.32
N THR A 23 -6.14 15.38 3.78
CA THR A 23 -7.07 15.55 2.66
C THR A 23 -6.28 15.65 1.37
N PHE A 24 -6.59 14.80 0.41
CA PHE A 24 -5.96 14.79 -0.90
C PHE A 24 -6.83 15.58 -1.88
N GLN A 25 -6.21 16.47 -2.66
CA GLN A 25 -6.95 17.36 -3.56
C GLN A 25 -7.21 16.75 -4.93
N MET A 26 -6.25 15.98 -5.45
CA MET A 26 -6.28 15.48 -6.83
C MET A 26 -6.81 14.04 -6.93
N ILE A 27 -6.66 13.28 -5.88
CA ILE A 27 -7.08 11.88 -5.82
C ILE A 27 -7.72 11.62 -4.46
N ALA A 28 -8.47 10.53 -4.38
CA ALA A 28 -9.05 10.07 -3.12
C ALA A 28 -8.53 8.66 -2.83
N PRO A 29 -7.36 8.53 -2.18
CA PRO A 29 -6.81 7.22 -1.88
C PRO A 29 -7.62 6.54 -0.79
N ASN A 30 -7.87 5.26 -0.99
CA ASN A 30 -8.63 4.45 -0.07
C ASN A 30 -7.96 3.08 0.05
N VAL A 31 -7.44 2.75 1.24
CA VAL A 31 -6.84 1.44 1.46
C VAL A 31 -7.96 0.42 1.61
N ARG A 32 -8.00 -0.54 0.71
CA ARG A 32 -9.03 -1.59 0.68
C ARG A 32 -8.56 -2.89 1.34
N ALA A 33 -7.27 -3.21 1.20
CA ALA A 33 -6.77 -4.52 1.58
C ALA A 33 -5.30 -4.46 1.97
N VAL A 34 -4.90 -5.32 2.91
CA VAL A 34 -3.52 -5.50 3.33
C VAL A 34 -3.22 -6.99 3.43
N ALA A 35 -2.09 -7.42 2.87
CA ALA A 35 -1.60 -8.79 2.96
C ALA A 35 -0.28 -8.84 3.72
N ASP A 36 -0.17 -9.75 4.66
CA ASP A 36 1.10 -10.07 5.33
C ASP A 36 1.01 -11.49 5.89
N THR A 37 2.10 -12.25 5.78
CA THR A 37 2.19 -13.58 6.36
C THR A 37 2.30 -13.54 7.89
N ASN A 38 2.71 -12.39 8.44
CA ASN A 38 2.78 -12.17 9.88
C ASN A 38 1.51 -11.45 10.37
N PRO A 39 0.58 -12.13 11.05
CA PRO A 39 -0.66 -11.52 11.52
C PRO A 39 -0.45 -10.52 12.67
N GLN A 40 0.77 -10.43 13.21
CA GLN A 40 1.13 -9.48 14.27
C GLN A 40 1.85 -8.24 13.72
N ALA A 41 2.04 -8.14 12.40
CA ALA A 41 2.64 -6.96 11.80
C ALA A 41 1.78 -5.72 12.08
N VAL A 42 2.41 -4.60 12.43
CA VAL A 42 1.71 -3.42 12.96
C VAL A 42 0.72 -2.79 11.98
N GLY A 43 1.06 -2.76 10.70
CA GLY A 43 0.15 -2.26 9.66
C GLY A 43 -1.00 -3.23 9.38
N PHE A 44 -0.74 -4.53 9.43
CA PHE A 44 -1.77 -5.55 9.30
C PHE A 44 -2.81 -5.41 10.43
N LEU A 45 -2.34 -5.25 11.67
CA LEU A 45 -3.22 -5.05 12.82
C LEU A 45 -4.05 -3.77 12.69
N LYS A 46 -3.44 -2.68 12.25
CA LYS A 46 -4.14 -1.41 12.01
C LYS A 46 -5.24 -1.58 10.96
N ALA A 47 -4.93 -2.24 9.86
CA ALA A 47 -5.90 -2.51 8.80
C ALA A 47 -7.07 -3.35 9.30
N ARG A 48 -6.77 -4.39 10.06
CA ARG A 48 -7.79 -5.25 10.67
C ARG A 48 -8.71 -4.43 11.59
N ASP A 49 -8.14 -3.59 12.44
CA ASP A 49 -8.90 -2.79 13.40
C ASP A 49 -9.78 -1.75 12.71
N LEU A 50 -9.41 -1.29 11.52
CA LEU A 50 -10.21 -0.40 10.70
C LEU A 50 -11.29 -1.13 9.88
N GLY A 51 -11.36 -2.45 9.95
CA GLY A 51 -12.32 -3.23 9.19
C GLY A 51 -11.96 -3.41 7.72
N LEU A 52 -10.69 -3.18 7.34
CA LEU A 52 -10.23 -3.44 5.98
C LEU A 52 -10.06 -4.95 5.75
N PHE A 53 -10.08 -5.36 4.48
CA PHE A 53 -9.79 -6.75 4.15
C PHE A 53 -8.34 -7.05 4.47
N VAL A 54 -8.09 -8.08 5.28
CA VAL A 54 -6.74 -8.53 5.60
C VAL A 54 -6.58 -10.00 5.24
N THR A 55 -5.42 -10.37 4.75
CA THR A 55 -5.14 -11.74 4.31
C THR A 55 -3.67 -12.10 4.51
N ALA A 56 -3.41 -13.40 4.65
CA ALA A 56 -2.05 -13.92 4.66
C ALA A 56 -1.48 -14.14 3.25
N ASP A 57 -2.33 -14.10 2.23
CA ASP A 57 -1.97 -14.43 0.84
C ASP A 57 -2.36 -13.28 -0.10
N TYR A 58 -1.37 -12.56 -0.64
CA TYR A 58 -1.62 -11.46 -1.57
C TYR A 58 -2.29 -11.89 -2.87
N ASN A 59 -2.28 -13.18 -3.21
CA ASN A 59 -2.99 -13.69 -4.38
C ASN A 59 -4.50 -13.41 -4.30
N ASP A 60 -5.05 -13.23 -3.10
CA ASP A 60 -6.46 -12.85 -2.92
C ASP A 60 -6.78 -11.51 -3.60
N PHE A 61 -5.79 -10.63 -3.77
CA PHE A 61 -5.98 -9.34 -4.43
C PHE A 61 -6.37 -9.47 -5.90
N PHE A 62 -5.90 -10.53 -6.56
CA PHE A 62 -6.19 -10.74 -7.99
C PHE A 62 -7.63 -11.16 -8.25
N GLU A 63 -8.34 -11.57 -7.20
CA GLU A 63 -9.77 -11.90 -7.26
C GLU A 63 -10.67 -10.70 -6.92
N MET A 64 -10.09 -9.59 -6.46
CA MET A 64 -10.85 -8.38 -6.13
C MET A 64 -11.01 -7.51 -7.37
N ASP A 65 -12.23 -7.03 -7.60
CA ASP A 65 -12.55 -6.27 -8.82
C ASP A 65 -12.34 -4.76 -8.68
N ASP A 66 -12.19 -4.28 -7.46
CA ASP A 66 -12.19 -2.85 -7.15
C ASP A 66 -10.81 -2.28 -6.80
N ILE A 67 -9.73 -3.02 -7.02
CA ILE A 67 -8.37 -2.55 -6.76
C ILE A 67 -7.83 -1.79 -7.98
N ASP A 68 -7.29 -0.60 -7.73
CA ASP A 68 -6.68 0.25 -8.77
C ASP A 68 -5.16 0.17 -8.74
N LEU A 69 -4.57 0.05 -7.55
CA LEU A 69 -3.12 0.06 -7.37
C LEU A 69 -2.71 -0.94 -6.29
N ILE A 70 -1.71 -1.76 -6.59
CA ILE A 70 -1.06 -2.64 -5.62
C ILE A 70 0.29 -2.04 -5.28
N ILE A 71 0.54 -1.83 -3.98
CA ILE A 71 1.80 -1.30 -3.46
C ILE A 71 2.53 -2.44 -2.76
N GLU A 72 3.69 -2.81 -3.28
CA GLU A 72 4.52 -3.86 -2.69
C GLU A 72 5.54 -3.23 -1.74
N LEU A 73 5.46 -3.53 -0.44
CA LEU A 73 6.30 -2.96 0.60
C LEU A 73 7.21 -3.99 1.28
N THR A 74 7.23 -5.24 0.81
CA THR A 74 8.08 -6.27 1.41
C THR A 74 9.55 -6.11 1.06
N GLY A 75 9.85 -5.46 -0.06
CA GLY A 75 11.21 -5.38 -0.59
C GLY A 75 11.66 -6.65 -1.30
N ASN A 76 10.78 -7.63 -1.47
CA ASN A 76 11.09 -8.88 -2.17
C ASN A 76 10.74 -8.73 -3.65
N LEU A 77 11.79 -8.71 -4.49
CA LEU A 77 11.61 -8.52 -5.93
C LEU A 77 10.82 -9.65 -6.58
N ASP A 78 10.95 -10.88 -6.07
CA ASP A 78 10.21 -12.03 -6.60
C ASP A 78 8.70 -11.84 -6.39
N ILE A 79 8.30 -11.29 -5.25
CA ILE A 79 6.89 -10.96 -4.98
C ILE A 79 6.41 -9.90 -5.96
N TYR A 80 7.18 -8.84 -6.15
CA TYR A 80 6.80 -7.77 -7.09
C TYR A 80 6.65 -8.31 -8.50
N ASN A 81 7.59 -9.11 -8.97
CA ASN A 81 7.55 -9.72 -10.30
C ASN A 81 6.35 -10.65 -10.46
N ASP A 82 6.02 -11.41 -9.42
CA ASP A 82 4.82 -12.27 -9.42
C ASP A 82 3.54 -11.42 -9.54
N ILE A 83 3.47 -10.32 -8.82
CA ILE A 83 2.35 -9.37 -8.93
C ILE A 83 2.21 -8.84 -10.35
N LEU A 84 3.32 -8.44 -10.98
CA LEU A 84 3.29 -7.92 -12.36
C LEU A 84 2.73 -8.92 -13.36
N VAL A 85 3.03 -10.20 -13.17
CA VAL A 85 2.53 -11.27 -14.05
C VAL A 85 1.04 -11.54 -13.82
N LYS A 86 0.60 -11.54 -12.56
CA LYS A 86 -0.74 -12.01 -12.18
C LYS A 86 -1.81 -10.93 -12.13
N LYS A 87 -1.43 -9.67 -11.94
CA LYS A 87 -2.40 -8.59 -11.81
C LYS A 87 -3.23 -8.41 -13.08
N LYS A 88 -4.44 -7.90 -12.93
CA LYS A 88 -5.26 -7.49 -14.05
C LYS A 88 -4.61 -6.32 -14.81
N LYS A 89 -4.90 -6.20 -16.12
CA LYS A 89 -4.28 -5.17 -16.96
C LYS A 89 -4.56 -3.75 -16.51
N ASN A 90 -5.76 -3.51 -15.96
CA ASN A 90 -6.16 -2.19 -15.50
C ASN A 90 -5.65 -1.85 -14.09
N VAL A 91 -5.03 -2.80 -13.40
CA VAL A 91 -4.45 -2.60 -12.07
C VAL A 91 -2.98 -2.24 -12.22
N ARG A 92 -2.56 -1.17 -11.57
CA ARG A 92 -1.15 -0.76 -11.53
C ARG A 92 -0.46 -1.34 -10.32
N ALA A 93 0.87 -1.41 -10.38
CA ALA A 93 1.68 -1.87 -9.26
C ALA A 93 2.92 -1.00 -9.13
N ILE A 94 3.31 -0.70 -7.89
CA ILE A 94 4.59 -0.05 -7.61
C ILE A 94 5.38 -0.88 -6.62
N ALA A 95 6.71 -0.88 -6.84
CA ALA A 95 7.64 -1.64 -6.02
C ALA A 95 8.01 -0.87 -4.75
N HIS A 96 8.51 -1.59 -3.77
CA HIS A 96 9.04 -1.07 -2.51
C HIS A 96 9.98 0.13 -2.69
N THR A 97 10.96 0.04 -3.60
CA THR A 97 11.91 1.14 -3.82
C THR A 97 11.24 2.40 -4.33
N THR A 98 10.28 2.26 -5.25
CA THR A 98 9.50 3.40 -5.76
C THR A 98 8.68 4.04 -4.64
N ALA A 99 8.06 3.24 -3.80
CA ALA A 99 7.29 3.74 -2.66
C ALA A 99 8.18 4.52 -1.70
N ILE A 100 9.38 4.01 -1.40
CA ILE A 100 10.34 4.71 -0.53
C ILE A 100 10.78 6.04 -1.14
N LEU A 101 11.03 6.08 -2.45
CA LEU A 101 11.42 7.32 -3.13
C LEU A 101 10.38 8.42 -2.90
N PHE A 102 9.12 8.14 -3.14
CA PHE A 102 8.05 9.11 -2.96
C PHE A 102 7.85 9.47 -1.49
N TRP A 103 8.00 8.52 -0.60
CA TRP A 103 7.93 8.75 0.84
C TRP A 103 9.01 9.73 1.29
N GLU A 104 10.26 9.54 0.84
CA GLU A 104 11.36 10.43 1.21
C GLU A 104 11.20 11.82 0.60
N ILE A 105 10.74 11.91 -0.64
CA ILE A 105 10.44 13.21 -1.28
C ILE A 105 9.41 13.97 -0.46
N ALA A 106 8.32 13.33 -0.09
CA ALA A 106 7.26 13.96 0.70
C ALA A 106 7.78 14.43 2.06
N ARG A 107 8.62 13.63 2.71
CA ARG A 107 9.20 13.94 4.01
C ARG A 107 10.13 15.16 3.93
N ILE A 108 10.97 15.22 2.90
CA ILE A 108 11.87 16.34 2.68
C ILE A 108 11.07 17.59 2.35
N ALA A 109 10.09 17.49 1.48
CA ALA A 109 9.24 18.62 1.09
C ALA A 109 8.51 19.22 2.29
N GLU A 110 7.95 18.38 3.16
CA GLU A 110 7.29 18.81 4.38
C GLU A 110 8.25 19.55 5.30
N LYS A 111 9.46 19.02 5.51
CA LYS A 111 10.48 19.61 6.36
C LYS A 111 10.93 20.98 5.86
N GLU A 112 10.93 21.19 4.56
CA GLU A 112 11.35 22.46 3.93
C GLU A 112 10.16 23.39 3.59
N ASN A 113 8.95 23.04 4.03
CA ASN A 113 7.72 23.77 3.70
C ASN A 113 7.49 23.90 2.19
N MET A 114 7.89 22.91 1.43
CA MET A 114 7.66 22.88 -0.01
C MET A 114 6.28 22.31 -0.32
N PRO A 115 5.56 22.82 -1.32
CA PRO A 115 4.34 22.16 -1.79
C PRO A 115 4.68 20.79 -2.41
N VAL A 116 3.84 19.82 -2.13
CA VAL A 116 4.01 18.46 -2.60
C VAL A 116 3.12 18.17 -3.79
#